data_dd308a2147c6b6837e581a86b3c00a8a
#
_entry.id   dd308a2147c6b6837e581a86b3c00a8a
#
_cell.length_a   1.000
_cell.length_b   1.000
_cell.length_c   1.000
_cell.angle_alpha   90.00
_cell.angle_beta   90.00
_cell.angle_gamma   90.00
#
_symmetry.space_group_name_H-M   'P 1'
#
loop_
_entity.id
_entity.type
_entity.pdbx_description
1 polymer ?
#
loop_
_entity_poly.entity_id
_entity_poly.type
_entity_poly.pdbx_seq_one_letter_code
_entity_poly.pdbx_strand_id
1 'polypeptide(L)'
;MNLHEYQGKQLFAEFGLPVSKHEVIFNADEAIQACNKIGGTKWVVKAQVHAGGRGKAGGVKLIESPEEARDFADQWLGKRLKTYQTDENGQLVSAILIESCTDIDKELYLSAVIDRSSQSVTFIASSEGGVNIEEVASKTPETVSYTHLTLPTIE
;
A
#
# COMPACT_ATOMS: atom_id res chain seq x y z
N MET A 1 -4.35 -13.68 7.27
CA MET A 1 -3.06 -13.01 7.56
C MET A 1 -3.16 -11.61 6.97
N ASN A 2 -2.92 -10.59 7.78
CA ASN A 2 -2.93 -9.20 7.29
C ASN A 2 -1.49 -8.70 7.24
N LEU A 3 -1.03 -8.34 6.04
CA LEU A 3 0.28 -7.75 5.84
C LEU A 3 0.17 -6.22 5.77
N HIS A 4 1.15 -5.52 6.30
CA HIS A 4 1.37 -4.13 5.97
C HIS A 4 1.90 -3.98 4.54
N GLU A 5 1.75 -2.80 3.95
CA GLU A 5 2.22 -2.53 2.58
C GLU A 5 3.71 -2.85 2.41
N TYR A 6 4.56 -2.47 3.38
CA TYR A 6 5.99 -2.75 3.30
C TYR A 6 6.31 -4.25 3.30
N GLN A 7 5.55 -5.06 4.04
CA GLN A 7 5.72 -6.52 4.06
C GLN A 7 5.32 -7.14 2.71
N GLY A 8 4.22 -6.65 2.11
CA GLY A 8 3.82 -7.05 0.76
C GLY A 8 4.88 -6.69 -0.28
N LYS A 9 5.46 -5.49 -0.20
CA LYS A 9 6.55 -5.08 -1.09
C LYS A 9 7.81 -5.93 -0.93
N GLN A 10 8.16 -6.32 0.30
CA GLN A 10 9.28 -7.24 0.55
C GLN A 10 9.06 -8.58 -0.14
N LEU A 11 7.86 -9.18 0.01
CA LEU A 11 7.51 -10.42 -0.68
C LEU A 11 7.56 -10.25 -2.20
N PHE A 12 7.03 -9.17 -2.75
CA PHE A 12 7.10 -8.92 -4.18
C PHE A 12 8.54 -8.86 -4.68
N ALA A 13 9.43 -8.19 -3.95
CA ALA A 13 10.85 -8.13 -4.29
C ALA A 13 11.52 -9.51 -4.23
N GLU A 14 11.20 -10.35 -3.23
CA GLU A 14 11.72 -11.72 -3.11
C GLU A 14 11.31 -12.59 -4.31
N PHE A 15 10.11 -12.37 -4.85
CA PHE A 15 9.63 -13.05 -6.07
C PHE A 15 10.02 -12.36 -7.38
N GLY A 16 10.92 -11.38 -7.34
CA GLY A 16 11.44 -10.69 -8.52
C GLY A 16 10.48 -9.69 -9.17
N LEU A 17 9.40 -9.33 -8.49
CA LEU A 17 8.50 -8.29 -8.96
C LEU A 17 9.10 -6.90 -8.71
N PRO A 18 8.94 -5.95 -9.66
CA PRO A 18 9.47 -4.60 -9.49
C PRO A 18 8.75 -3.87 -8.35
N VAL A 19 9.51 -3.32 -7.43
CA VAL A 19 9.02 -2.45 -6.36
C VAL A 19 9.86 -1.18 -6.30
N SER A 20 9.25 -0.05 -5.90
CA SER A 20 9.98 1.19 -5.64
C SER A 20 11.00 0.99 -4.51
N LYS A 21 12.13 1.71 -4.59
CA LYS A 21 13.10 1.75 -3.48
C LYS A 21 12.38 2.29 -2.24
N HIS A 22 12.51 1.58 -1.13
CA HIS A 22 11.81 1.94 0.10
C HIS A 22 12.60 1.51 1.34
N GLU A 23 12.30 2.18 2.43
CA GLU A 23 12.74 1.85 3.78
C GLU A 23 11.53 1.92 4.72
N VAL A 24 11.51 1.09 5.73
CA VAL A 24 10.52 1.16 6.80
C VAL A 24 11.20 1.62 8.08
N ILE A 25 10.56 2.56 8.77
CA ILE A 25 11.06 3.10 10.03
C ILE A 25 10.04 2.87 11.15
N PHE A 26 10.53 2.66 12.34
CA PHE A 26 9.74 2.48 13.57
C PHE A 26 9.97 3.61 14.57
N ASN A 27 10.90 4.50 14.25
CA ASN A 27 11.31 5.64 15.04
C ASN A 27 11.53 6.83 14.11
N ALA A 28 11.11 8.03 14.52
CA ALA A 28 11.24 9.25 13.71
C ALA A 28 12.71 9.64 13.45
N ASP A 29 13.61 9.31 14.36
CA ASP A 29 15.04 9.60 14.20
C ASP A 29 15.68 8.82 13.05
N GLU A 30 15.08 7.72 12.60
CA GLU A 30 15.54 6.93 11.46
C GLU A 30 15.20 7.57 10.10
N ALA A 31 14.28 8.54 10.06
CA ALA A 31 13.70 9.06 8.83
C ALA A 31 14.73 9.70 7.89
N ILE A 32 15.63 10.52 8.43
CA ILE A 32 16.67 11.19 7.64
C ILE A 32 17.61 10.17 6.99
N GLN A 33 18.04 9.17 7.77
CA GLN A 33 18.91 8.12 7.25
C GLN A 33 18.20 7.28 6.18
N ALA A 34 16.92 6.97 6.36
CA ALA A 34 16.11 6.24 5.40
C ALA A 34 15.99 7.00 4.06
N CYS A 35 15.68 8.30 4.09
CA CYS A 35 15.64 9.13 2.89
C CYS A 35 16.99 9.16 2.17
N ASN A 36 18.10 9.31 2.90
CA ASN A 36 19.45 9.31 2.32
C ASN A 36 19.80 7.97 1.67
N LYS A 37 19.38 6.85 2.27
CA LYS A 37 19.59 5.51 1.72
C LYS A 37 18.78 5.25 0.46
N ILE A 38 17.53 5.70 0.40
CA ILE A 38 16.68 5.63 -0.79
C ILE A 38 17.28 6.49 -1.91
N GLY A 39 17.80 7.67 -1.56
CA GLY A 39 18.28 8.69 -2.49
C GLY A 39 17.15 9.45 -3.16
N GLY A 40 17.51 10.36 -4.07
CA GLY A 40 16.54 11.25 -4.75
C GLY A 40 16.28 12.55 -4.00
N THR A 41 15.27 13.29 -4.42
CA THR A 41 14.88 14.61 -3.87
C THR A 41 13.42 14.69 -3.46
N LYS A 42 12.64 13.64 -3.75
CA LYS A 42 11.22 13.54 -3.41
C LYS A 42 10.90 12.14 -2.96
N TRP A 43 10.11 12.02 -1.92
CA TRP A 43 9.69 10.74 -1.36
C TRP A 43 8.19 10.77 -1.03
N VAL A 44 7.62 9.58 -0.90
CA VAL A 44 6.28 9.41 -0.36
C VAL A 44 6.39 8.72 1.00
N VAL A 45 5.80 9.31 2.02
CA VAL A 45 5.72 8.76 3.38
C VAL A 45 4.32 8.24 3.64
N LYS A 46 4.22 7.02 4.18
CA LYS A 46 2.95 6.31 4.33
C LYS A 46 2.85 5.65 5.71
N ALA A 47 1.88 6.07 6.50
CA ALA A 47 1.54 5.42 7.75
C ALA A 47 1.10 3.97 7.49
N GLN A 48 1.62 3.01 8.25
CA GLN A 48 1.32 1.60 8.08
C GLN A 48 0.19 1.18 9.02
N VAL A 49 -0.97 0.89 8.43
CA VAL A 49 -2.16 0.34 9.09
C VAL A 49 -2.83 -0.66 8.17
N HIS A 50 -3.60 -1.59 8.72
CA HIS A 50 -4.36 -2.59 7.96
C HIS A 50 -5.72 -2.04 7.46
N ALA A 51 -5.68 -0.87 6.84
CA ALA A 51 -6.86 -0.21 6.29
C ALA A 51 -6.52 0.58 5.02
N GLY A 52 -7.47 0.65 4.11
CA GLY A 52 -7.43 1.55 2.96
C GLY A 52 -7.84 2.98 3.32
N GLY A 53 -7.77 3.89 2.34
CA GLY A 53 -8.18 5.28 2.52
C GLY A 53 -7.20 6.16 3.31
N ARG A 54 -5.98 5.69 3.54
CA ARG A 54 -4.93 6.41 4.29
C ARG A 54 -4.63 7.79 3.72
N GLY A 55 -4.62 7.93 2.39
CA GLY A 55 -4.37 9.21 1.72
C GLY A 55 -5.39 10.28 2.13
N LYS A 56 -6.68 9.95 2.09
CA LYS A 56 -7.76 10.87 2.50
C LYS A 56 -7.73 11.19 4.00
N ALA A 57 -7.15 10.30 4.80
CA ALA A 57 -7.01 10.47 6.25
C ALA A 57 -5.70 11.16 6.67
N GLY A 58 -4.90 11.65 5.73
CA GLY A 58 -3.61 12.30 6.01
C GLY A 58 -2.47 11.34 6.35
N GLY A 59 -2.68 10.02 6.20
CA GLY A 59 -1.68 8.99 6.45
C GLY A 59 -0.73 8.73 5.26
N VAL A 60 -0.79 9.56 4.21
CA VAL A 60 0.13 9.54 3.06
C VAL A 60 0.47 10.97 2.70
N LYS A 61 1.76 11.26 2.50
CA LYS A 61 2.23 12.60 2.12
C LYS A 61 3.40 12.49 1.15
N LEU A 62 3.41 13.34 0.13
CA LEU A 62 4.59 13.64 -0.68
C LEU A 62 5.45 14.65 0.08
N ILE A 63 6.75 14.39 0.13
CA ILE A 63 7.74 15.23 0.82
C ILE A 63 8.92 15.53 -0.08
N GLU A 64 9.58 16.66 0.17
CA GLU A 64 10.72 17.14 -0.60
C GLU A 64 11.99 17.33 0.26
N SER A 65 11.90 17.03 1.55
CA SER A 65 13.07 17.02 2.45
C SER A 65 13.03 15.84 3.44
N PRO A 66 14.18 15.35 3.90
CA PRO A 66 14.25 14.32 4.94
C PRO A 66 13.66 14.77 6.28
N GLU A 67 13.71 16.06 6.59
CA GLU A 67 13.14 16.67 7.78
C GLU A 67 11.62 16.52 7.79
N GLU A 68 10.97 16.72 6.64
CA GLU A 68 9.52 16.48 6.51
C GLU A 68 9.15 15.02 6.76
N ALA A 69 10.02 14.05 6.42
CA ALA A 69 9.81 12.64 6.74
C ALA A 69 9.82 12.41 8.25
N ARG A 70 10.76 13.04 8.95
CA ARG A 70 10.85 12.99 10.41
C ARG A 70 9.63 13.61 11.05
N ASP A 71 9.22 14.81 10.62
CA ASP A 71 8.03 15.49 11.13
C ASP A 71 6.76 14.64 10.93
N PHE A 72 6.63 13.98 9.77
CA PHE A 72 5.53 13.06 9.50
C PHE A 72 5.56 11.83 10.42
N ALA A 73 6.75 11.29 10.67
CA ALA A 73 6.91 10.15 11.58
C ALA A 73 6.55 10.56 13.02
N ASP A 74 7.00 11.72 13.51
CA ASP A 74 6.63 12.28 14.82
C ASP A 74 5.13 12.55 14.93
N GLN A 75 4.51 12.93 13.82
CA GLN A 75 3.07 13.16 13.78
C GLN A 75 2.29 11.85 13.95
N TRP A 76 2.74 10.75 13.36
CA TRP A 76 1.91 9.55 13.24
C TRP A 76 2.34 8.35 14.09
N LEU A 77 3.63 8.13 14.33
CA LEU A 77 4.09 6.99 15.14
C LEU A 77 3.48 7.02 16.54
N GLY A 78 2.94 5.89 16.96
CA GLY A 78 2.29 5.73 18.25
C GLY A 78 0.88 6.35 18.34
N LYS A 79 0.37 6.97 17.27
CA LYS A 79 -0.97 7.54 17.20
C LYS A 79 -1.92 6.66 16.38
N ARG A 80 -3.20 6.95 16.44
CA ARG A 80 -4.22 6.19 15.74
C ARG A 80 -4.67 6.94 14.49
N LEU A 81 -4.59 6.27 13.35
CA LEU A 81 -5.11 6.74 12.08
C LEU A 81 -6.53 6.19 11.88
N LYS A 82 -7.48 7.11 11.68
CA LYS A 82 -8.86 6.78 11.38
C LYS A 82 -9.11 6.96 9.88
N THR A 83 -9.59 5.91 9.22
CA THR A 83 -10.01 5.93 7.82
C THR A 83 -11.47 5.49 7.71
N TYR A 84 -12.05 5.57 6.53
CA TYR A 84 -13.43 5.08 6.31
C TYR A 84 -13.58 3.55 6.48
N GLN A 85 -12.45 2.81 6.48
CA GLN A 85 -12.42 1.34 6.66
C GLN A 85 -12.12 0.92 8.10
N THR A 86 -11.78 1.85 8.99
CA THR A 86 -11.51 1.55 10.40
C THR A 86 -12.76 1.75 11.25
N ASP A 87 -12.75 1.16 12.44
CA ASP A 87 -13.70 1.51 13.50
C ASP A 87 -13.49 2.97 13.99
N GLU A 88 -14.30 3.38 14.93
CA GLU A 88 -14.24 4.74 15.50
C GLU A 88 -12.92 5.04 16.22
N ASN A 89 -12.24 4.01 16.72
CA ASN A 89 -10.96 4.16 17.41
C ASN A 89 -9.77 4.29 16.44
N GLY A 90 -9.94 3.94 15.17
CA GLY A 90 -8.86 3.87 14.19
C GLY A 90 -7.83 2.78 14.53
N GLN A 91 -6.74 2.73 13.76
CA GLN A 91 -5.67 1.76 13.96
C GLN A 91 -4.37 2.44 14.37
N LEU A 92 -3.63 1.80 15.28
CA LEU A 92 -2.33 2.26 15.73
C LEU A 92 -1.33 2.24 14.58
N VAL A 93 -0.65 3.35 14.35
CA VAL A 93 0.46 3.45 13.41
C VAL A 93 1.73 3.03 14.12
N SER A 94 2.24 1.85 13.80
CA SER A 94 3.46 1.28 14.40
C SER A 94 4.69 1.44 13.51
N ALA A 95 4.52 1.82 12.26
CA ALA A 95 5.61 1.99 11.30
C ALA A 95 5.23 3.03 10.23
N ILE A 96 6.25 3.66 9.66
CA ILE A 96 6.14 4.52 8.48
C ILE A 96 6.95 3.89 7.36
N LEU A 97 6.34 3.76 6.20
CA LEU A 97 7.01 3.40 4.96
C LEU A 97 7.44 4.69 4.25
N ILE A 98 8.71 4.80 3.92
CA ILE A 98 9.28 5.86 3.09
C ILE A 98 9.68 5.23 1.77
N GLU A 99 9.26 5.79 0.66
CA GLU A 99 9.61 5.26 -0.66
C GLU A 99 9.96 6.37 -1.66
N SER A 100 10.75 6.02 -2.67
CA SER A 100 11.06 6.94 -3.77
C SER A 100 9.76 7.35 -4.48
N CYS A 101 9.64 8.64 -4.78
CA CYS A 101 8.54 9.13 -5.60
C CYS A 101 8.66 8.56 -7.02
N THR A 102 7.56 8.06 -7.55
CA THR A 102 7.47 7.56 -8.92
C THR A 102 6.57 8.48 -9.71
N ASP A 103 7.00 8.87 -10.91
CA ASP A 103 6.12 9.57 -11.85
C ASP A 103 5.09 8.56 -12.37
N ILE A 104 3.84 8.74 -11.93
CA ILE A 104 2.74 7.83 -12.25
C ILE A 104 2.16 8.25 -13.59
N ASP A 105 2.31 7.40 -14.62
CA ASP A 105 1.64 7.56 -15.90
C ASP A 105 0.21 7.01 -15.83
N LYS A 106 0.06 5.81 -15.25
CA LYS A 106 -1.23 5.14 -15.09
C LYS A 106 -1.27 4.26 -13.85
N GLU A 107 -2.36 4.34 -13.11
CA GLU A 107 -2.66 3.42 -12.02
C GLU A 107 -3.60 2.30 -12.49
N LEU A 108 -3.23 1.07 -12.16
CA LEU A 108 -4.01 -0.13 -12.45
C LEU A 108 -4.40 -0.80 -11.13
N TYR A 109 -5.52 -1.48 -11.13
CA TYR A 109 -5.91 -2.35 -10.03
C TYR A 109 -5.62 -3.81 -10.38
N LEU A 110 -5.00 -4.53 -9.46
CA LEU A 110 -4.82 -5.97 -9.55
C LEU A 110 -4.94 -6.58 -8.16
N SER A 111 -5.80 -7.57 -8.02
CA SER A 111 -5.91 -8.37 -6.80
C SER A 111 -6.05 -9.85 -7.10
N ALA A 112 -5.74 -10.67 -6.10
CA ALA A 112 -5.94 -12.11 -6.13
C ALA A 112 -6.74 -12.53 -4.89
N VAL A 113 -7.83 -13.25 -5.09
CA VAL A 113 -8.70 -13.75 -4.02
C VAL A 113 -8.82 -15.27 -4.13
N ILE A 114 -8.84 -15.94 -2.99
CA ILE A 114 -9.14 -17.38 -2.95
C ILE A 114 -10.66 -17.54 -2.93
N ASP A 115 -11.20 -18.06 -4.02
CA ASP A 115 -12.58 -18.52 -4.06
C ASP A 115 -12.68 -19.94 -3.51
N ARG A 116 -13.25 -20.05 -2.32
CA ARG A 116 -13.38 -21.34 -1.64
C ARG A 116 -14.44 -22.25 -2.25
N SER A 117 -15.42 -21.67 -2.94
CA SER A 117 -16.51 -22.42 -3.55
C SER A 117 -16.06 -23.16 -4.81
N SER A 118 -15.26 -22.50 -5.62
CA SER A 118 -14.68 -23.09 -6.84
C SER A 118 -13.28 -23.67 -6.63
N GLN A 119 -12.72 -23.58 -5.41
CA GLN A 119 -11.35 -24.02 -5.08
C GLN A 119 -10.30 -23.46 -6.04
N SER A 120 -10.45 -22.19 -6.40
CA SER A 120 -9.61 -21.53 -7.38
C SER A 120 -9.08 -20.19 -6.86
N VAL A 121 -8.02 -19.68 -7.49
CA VAL A 121 -7.56 -18.30 -7.30
C VAL A 121 -8.20 -17.45 -8.39
N THR A 122 -8.97 -16.45 -7.98
CA THR A 122 -9.57 -15.47 -8.88
C THR A 122 -8.74 -14.21 -8.89
N PHE A 123 -8.27 -13.81 -10.06
CA PHE A 123 -7.64 -12.51 -10.28
C PHE A 123 -8.70 -11.50 -10.71
N ILE A 124 -8.62 -10.31 -10.13
CA ILE A 124 -9.45 -9.18 -10.49
C ILE A 124 -8.51 -8.08 -10.96
N ALA A 125 -8.69 -7.60 -12.18
CA ALA A 125 -7.91 -6.53 -12.76
C ALA A 125 -8.81 -5.41 -13.28
N SER A 126 -8.38 -4.16 -13.15
CA SER A 126 -9.05 -3.00 -13.74
C SER A 126 -8.04 -1.99 -14.26
N SER A 127 -8.43 -1.30 -15.33
CA SER A 127 -7.70 -0.11 -15.81
C SER A 127 -7.87 1.11 -14.90
N GLU A 128 -8.78 1.05 -13.95
CA GLU A 128 -9.09 2.08 -12.97
C GLU A 128 -8.43 1.73 -11.63
N GLY A 129 -7.20 2.23 -11.43
CA GLY A 129 -6.47 2.09 -10.17
C GLY A 129 -6.64 3.29 -9.25
N GLY A 130 -6.11 3.20 -8.03
CA GLY A 130 -6.13 4.31 -7.05
C GLY A 130 -7.50 4.67 -6.47
N VAL A 131 -8.54 3.92 -6.83
CA VAL A 131 -9.94 4.14 -6.45
C VAL A 131 -10.54 2.92 -5.76
N ASN A 132 -11.77 3.05 -5.25
CA ASN A 132 -12.48 1.92 -4.64
C ASN A 132 -12.99 0.99 -5.74
N ILE A 133 -12.48 -0.24 -5.78
CA ILE A 133 -12.81 -1.22 -6.83
C ILE A 133 -14.29 -1.64 -6.80
N GLU A 134 -14.93 -1.67 -5.63
CA GLU A 134 -16.35 -1.98 -5.51
C GLU A 134 -17.20 -0.90 -6.19
N GLU A 135 -16.78 0.36 -6.08
CA GLU A 135 -17.44 1.47 -6.76
C GLU A 135 -17.22 1.41 -8.28
N VAL A 136 -16.01 1.06 -8.72
CA VAL A 136 -15.69 0.86 -10.14
C VAL A 136 -16.53 -0.29 -10.71
N ALA A 137 -16.56 -1.45 -10.04
CA ALA A 137 -17.34 -2.61 -10.47
C ALA A 137 -18.86 -2.32 -10.56
N SER A 138 -19.35 -1.39 -9.74
CA SER A 138 -20.75 -0.96 -9.75
C SER A 138 -21.08 0.03 -10.87
N LYS A 139 -20.16 0.99 -11.14
CA LYS A 139 -20.41 2.10 -12.07
C LYS A 139 -19.95 1.82 -13.50
N THR A 140 -18.82 1.13 -13.63
CA THR A 140 -18.14 0.85 -14.91
C THR A 140 -17.66 -0.60 -14.97
N PRO A 141 -18.57 -1.60 -14.89
CA PRO A 141 -18.21 -3.02 -14.81
C PRO A 141 -17.39 -3.49 -16.03
N GLU A 142 -17.50 -2.83 -17.16
CA GLU A 142 -16.73 -3.12 -18.38
C GLU A 142 -15.22 -2.87 -18.22
N THR A 143 -14.81 -2.09 -17.24
CA THR A 143 -13.38 -1.85 -16.95
C THR A 143 -12.76 -2.89 -16.02
N VAL A 144 -13.57 -3.83 -15.51
CA VAL A 144 -13.15 -4.86 -14.56
C VAL A 144 -13.14 -6.23 -15.23
N SER A 145 -12.00 -6.89 -15.20
CA SER A 145 -11.82 -8.24 -15.73
C SER A 145 -11.62 -9.23 -14.58
N TYR A 146 -12.27 -10.38 -14.69
CA TYR A 146 -12.15 -11.50 -13.75
C TYR A 146 -11.58 -12.71 -14.48
N THR A 147 -10.59 -13.37 -13.91
CA THR A 147 -10.05 -14.63 -14.42
C THR A 147 -9.80 -15.61 -13.28
N HIS A 148 -10.00 -16.88 -13.54
CA HIS A 148 -9.84 -17.96 -12.58
C HIS A 148 -8.64 -18.82 -12.96
N LEU A 149 -7.74 -19.07 -12.00
CA LEU A 149 -6.70 -20.09 -12.12
C LEU A 149 -7.11 -21.28 -11.25
N THR A 150 -7.32 -22.43 -11.90
CA THR A 150 -7.47 -23.70 -11.18
C THR A 150 -6.12 -24.10 -10.61
N LEU A 151 -6.08 -24.39 -9.32
CA LEU A 151 -4.88 -24.96 -8.69
C LEU A 151 -4.68 -26.38 -9.24
N PRO A 152 -3.44 -26.79 -9.57
CA PRO A 152 -3.18 -28.17 -9.95
C PRO A 152 -3.58 -29.09 -8.80
N THR A 153 -4.36 -30.13 -9.12
CA THR A 153 -4.67 -31.19 -8.18
C THR A 153 -3.35 -31.92 -7.88
N ILE A 154 -2.91 -31.89 -6.64
CA ILE A 154 -1.79 -32.73 -6.20
C ILE A 154 -2.37 -34.12 -6.04
N GLU A 155 -2.06 -35.03 -6.97
CA GLU A 155 -2.32 -36.46 -6.83
C GLU A 155 -1.29 -37.08 -5.86
#